data_fa34f619ee657c2e8ff5025cb0f94232
#
_entry.id   fa34f619ee657c2e8ff5025cb0f94232
#
_cell.length_a   1.000
_cell.length_b   1.000
_cell.length_c   1.000
_cell.angle_alpha   90.00
_cell.angle_beta   90.00
_cell.angle_gamma   90.00
#
_symmetry.space_group_name_H-M   'P 1'
#
loop_
_entity.id
_entity.type
_entity.pdbx_description
1 polymer ?
#
loop_
_entity_poly.entity_id
_entity_poly.type
_entity_poly.pdbx_seq_one_letter_code
_entity_poly.pdbx_strand_id
1 'polypeptide(L)'
;DYNQLNKMKYIIIGLGNYGHVLAEELSALGHEVIGADVSVGRVDSLKEKIATAFVIDATDEQALSVLPLNSVDVVIVAIGENFGASIRVVALLKQKKVQHIYARAIDAVHRSVLEAFELERILTPEEDAARGLVQLLEFGADMETFRVAPDYYVVKFTVPDRFIGYYANELNLDKEFGLKMLALKRAETLKNCLGVSYVQHNVLNELPENDQIQAGDQLVCYGRYKDFQKFWKAL
;
A
#
# COMPACT_ATOMS: atom_id res chain seq x y z
N ASP A 1 -23.16 -3.98 9.28
CA ASP A 1 -22.37 -2.76 9.54
C ASP A 1 -20.89 -3.08 9.68
N TYR A 2 -20.22 -3.28 8.55
CA TYR A 2 -18.77 -3.55 8.45
C TYR A 2 -17.91 -2.28 8.58
N ASN A 3 -18.49 -1.12 8.89
CA ASN A 3 -17.85 0.21 8.85
C ASN A 3 -17.55 0.84 10.20
N GLN A 4 -17.38 0.06 11.28
CA GLN A 4 -16.63 0.54 12.44
C GLN A 4 -15.23 -0.09 12.42
N LEU A 5 -14.38 0.35 11.51
CA LEU A 5 -12.95 0.30 11.74
C LEU A 5 -12.71 1.02 13.06
N ASN A 6 -12.29 0.30 14.10
CA ASN A 6 -11.98 0.88 15.39
C ASN A 6 -11.08 2.10 15.17
N LYS A 7 -11.54 3.27 15.62
CA LYS A 7 -10.75 4.50 15.53
C LYS A 7 -9.46 4.28 16.33
N MET A 8 -8.33 4.22 15.65
CA MET A 8 -7.01 4.06 16.27
C MET A 8 -6.33 5.40 16.46
N LYS A 9 -5.36 5.43 17.38
CA LYS A 9 -4.51 6.59 17.67
C LYS A 9 -3.08 6.30 17.29
N TYR A 10 -2.51 7.18 16.47
CA TYR A 10 -1.15 7.06 15.97
C TYR A 10 -0.30 8.25 16.39
N ILE A 11 0.96 8.00 16.74
CA ILE A 11 2.00 9.02 16.77
C ILE A 11 2.93 8.80 15.59
N ILE A 12 3.19 9.85 14.81
CA ILE A 12 4.15 9.84 13.72
C ILE A 12 5.29 10.79 14.07
N ILE A 13 6.49 10.25 14.25
CA ILE A 13 7.73 11.01 14.54
C ILE A 13 8.55 11.11 13.26
N GLY A 14 8.73 12.34 12.79
CA GLY A 14 9.31 12.65 11.49
C GLY A 14 8.22 12.89 10.44
N LEU A 15 8.00 14.17 10.10
CA LEU A 15 6.99 14.64 9.15
C LEU A 15 7.63 15.07 7.83
N GLY A 16 8.68 14.35 7.38
CA GLY A 16 9.18 14.41 6.02
C GLY A 16 8.15 13.86 5.02
N ASN A 17 8.50 13.76 3.75
CA ASN A 17 7.54 13.35 2.70
C ASN A 17 6.72 12.11 3.07
N TYR A 18 7.38 11.05 3.55
CA TYR A 18 6.70 9.81 3.91
C TYR A 18 5.78 9.97 5.12
N GLY A 19 6.31 10.55 6.23
CA GLY A 19 5.51 10.75 7.45
C GLY A 19 4.37 11.73 7.24
N HIS A 20 4.55 12.75 6.39
CA HIS A 20 3.52 13.72 6.03
C HIS A 20 2.32 13.03 5.33
N VAL A 21 2.59 12.31 4.24
CA VAL A 21 1.55 11.60 3.48
C VAL A 21 0.85 10.56 4.37
N LEU A 22 1.62 9.80 5.15
CA LEU A 22 1.06 8.82 6.08
C LEU A 22 0.13 9.45 7.11
N ALA A 23 0.49 10.62 7.64
CA ALA A 23 -0.32 11.35 8.61
C ALA A 23 -1.65 11.83 8.00
N GLU A 24 -1.61 12.38 6.79
CA GLU A 24 -2.81 12.82 6.07
C GLU A 24 -3.74 11.65 5.76
N GLU A 25 -3.22 10.56 5.19
CA GLU A 25 -4.01 9.38 4.81
C GLU A 25 -4.68 8.72 6.03
N LEU A 26 -3.94 8.53 7.14
CA LEU A 26 -4.52 7.97 8.37
C LEU A 26 -5.61 8.89 8.95
N SER A 27 -5.39 10.20 8.92
CA SER A 27 -6.39 11.18 9.35
C SER A 27 -7.65 11.17 8.47
N ALA A 28 -7.47 11.08 7.15
CA ALA A 28 -8.57 10.99 6.18
C ALA A 28 -9.42 9.72 6.38
N LEU A 29 -8.83 8.64 6.85
CA LEU A 29 -9.54 7.40 7.23
C LEU A 29 -10.28 7.52 8.58
N GLY A 30 -10.18 8.66 9.29
CA GLY A 30 -10.88 8.93 10.53
C GLY A 30 -10.11 8.54 11.80
N HIS A 31 -8.84 8.15 11.67
CA HIS A 31 -7.98 7.87 12.82
C HIS A 31 -7.52 9.16 13.52
N GLU A 32 -7.14 9.05 14.77
CA GLU A 32 -6.53 10.15 15.53
C GLU A 32 -5.01 10.13 15.32
N VAL A 33 -4.47 11.16 14.66
CA VAL A 33 -3.06 11.24 14.33
C VAL A 33 -2.40 12.39 15.07
N ILE A 34 -1.28 12.08 15.74
CA ILE A 34 -0.41 13.03 16.42
C ILE A 34 0.91 13.05 15.65
N GLY A 35 1.29 14.21 15.15
CA GLY A 35 2.56 14.41 14.44
C GLY A 35 3.62 15.06 15.31
N ALA A 36 4.90 14.70 15.12
CA ALA A 36 6.03 15.32 15.77
C ALA A 36 7.22 15.49 14.80
N ASP A 37 7.79 16.68 14.72
CA ASP A 37 8.99 16.97 13.93
C ASP A 37 9.76 18.14 14.56
N VAL A 38 11.06 18.23 14.28
CA VAL A 38 11.89 19.37 14.69
C VAL A 38 11.63 20.62 13.84
N SER A 39 11.09 20.44 12.65
CA SER A 39 10.82 21.51 11.68
C SER A 39 9.47 22.16 11.91
N VAL A 40 9.47 23.43 12.28
CA VAL A 40 8.24 24.25 12.40
C VAL A 40 7.42 24.20 11.12
N GLY A 41 8.09 24.34 9.95
CA GLY A 41 7.39 24.34 8.65
C GLY A 41 6.67 23.03 8.34
N ARG A 42 7.26 21.87 8.69
CA ARG A 42 6.63 20.56 8.51
C ARG A 42 5.42 20.39 9.44
N VAL A 43 5.55 20.81 10.67
CA VAL A 43 4.46 20.78 11.66
C VAL A 43 3.31 21.70 11.24
N ASP A 44 3.61 22.93 10.83
CA ASP A 44 2.60 23.93 10.40
C ASP A 44 1.80 23.46 9.18
N SER A 45 2.44 22.71 8.26
CA SER A 45 1.76 22.20 7.07
C SER A 45 0.70 21.11 7.37
N LEU A 46 0.75 20.49 8.56
CA LEU A 46 -0.12 19.39 8.96
C LEU A 46 -1.10 19.76 10.08
N LYS A 47 -0.90 20.85 10.81
CA LYS A 47 -1.67 21.18 12.02
C LYS A 47 -3.19 21.28 11.81
N GLU A 48 -3.65 21.64 10.61
CA GLU A 48 -5.08 21.72 10.26
C GLU A 48 -5.63 20.41 9.67
N LYS A 49 -4.75 19.43 9.43
CA LYS A 49 -5.10 18.18 8.73
C LYS A 49 -5.11 16.96 9.65
N ILE A 50 -4.45 17.05 10.80
CA ILE A 50 -4.35 15.98 11.80
C ILE A 50 -4.80 16.47 13.16
N ALA A 51 -5.02 15.56 14.11
CA ALA A 51 -5.58 15.91 15.41
C ALA A 51 -4.68 16.84 16.23
N THR A 52 -3.36 16.61 16.21
CA THR A 52 -2.38 17.44 16.95
C THR A 52 -1.01 17.33 16.29
N ALA A 53 -0.25 18.41 16.32
CA ALA A 53 1.14 18.41 15.82
C ALA A 53 2.07 19.16 16.80
N PHE A 54 3.26 18.60 17.05
CA PHE A 54 4.24 19.11 17.99
C PHE A 54 5.56 19.44 17.29
N VAL A 55 6.11 20.62 17.59
CA VAL A 55 7.49 20.95 17.23
C VAL A 55 8.38 20.51 18.38
N ILE A 56 9.04 19.36 18.23
CA ILE A 56 9.91 18.80 19.26
C ILE A 56 11.12 18.09 18.62
N ASP A 57 12.23 18.03 19.33
CA ASP A 57 13.30 17.10 19.07
C ASP A 57 13.05 15.79 19.82
N ALA A 58 12.55 14.79 19.12
CA ALA A 58 12.23 13.49 19.70
C ALA A 58 13.48 12.69 20.13
N THR A 59 14.69 13.14 19.80
CA THR A 59 15.94 12.57 20.33
C THR A 59 16.25 13.03 21.76
N ASP A 60 15.59 14.09 22.24
CA ASP A 60 15.60 14.50 23.62
C ASP A 60 14.52 13.75 24.40
N GLU A 61 14.93 13.11 25.50
CA GLU A 61 14.03 12.27 26.29
C GLU A 61 12.92 13.07 26.96
N GLN A 62 13.22 14.29 27.41
CA GLN A 62 12.22 15.15 28.05
C GLN A 62 11.20 15.66 27.03
N ALA A 63 11.68 16.10 25.85
CA ALA A 63 10.81 16.51 24.75
C ALA A 63 9.92 15.35 24.27
N LEU A 64 10.48 14.17 24.09
CA LEU A 64 9.72 12.96 23.70
C LEU A 64 8.62 12.63 24.72
N SER A 65 8.86 12.90 26.00
CA SER A 65 7.88 12.60 27.08
C SER A 65 6.65 13.53 27.06
N VAL A 66 6.64 14.58 26.25
CA VAL A 66 5.44 15.41 26.01
C VAL A 66 4.38 14.66 25.20
N LEU A 67 4.83 13.70 24.38
CA LEU A 67 3.91 12.89 23.59
C LEU A 67 3.16 11.88 24.46
N PRO A 68 1.87 11.62 24.19
CA PRO A 68 1.04 10.71 24.98
C PRO A 68 1.31 9.24 24.66
N LEU A 69 2.55 8.78 24.81
CA LEU A 69 3.05 7.47 24.38
C LEU A 69 2.28 6.28 24.95
N ASN A 70 1.67 6.43 26.14
CA ASN A 70 0.92 5.36 26.82
C ASN A 70 -0.57 5.29 26.42
N SER A 71 -1.04 6.23 25.61
CA SER A 71 -2.46 6.34 25.23
C SER A 71 -2.69 6.24 23.73
N VAL A 72 -1.70 5.73 23.00
CA VAL A 72 -1.77 5.52 21.53
C VAL A 72 -1.59 4.05 21.20
N ASP A 73 -2.16 3.65 20.06
CA ASP A 73 -2.11 2.27 19.62
C ASP A 73 -0.78 1.95 18.94
N VAL A 74 -0.23 2.87 18.15
CA VAL A 74 1.03 2.66 17.40
C VAL A 74 1.85 3.94 17.37
N VAL A 75 3.17 3.80 17.55
CA VAL A 75 4.14 4.87 17.30
C VAL A 75 4.96 4.53 16.06
N ILE A 76 4.99 5.44 15.09
CA ILE A 76 5.68 5.27 13.81
C ILE A 76 6.86 6.25 13.75
N VAL A 77 8.09 5.72 13.72
CA VAL A 77 9.30 6.50 13.52
C VAL A 77 9.57 6.58 12.02
N ALA A 78 9.19 7.70 11.41
CA ALA A 78 9.28 7.96 9.97
C ALA A 78 10.50 8.81 9.58
N ILE A 79 11.48 8.95 10.47
CA ILE A 79 12.72 9.71 10.24
C ILE A 79 13.54 9.02 9.15
N GLY A 80 13.77 9.69 8.02
CA GLY A 80 14.45 9.13 6.85
C GLY A 80 15.77 9.81 6.48
N GLU A 81 16.13 10.93 7.12
CA GLU A 81 17.32 11.71 6.74
C GLU A 81 18.45 11.58 7.76
N ASN A 82 18.18 11.02 8.94
CA ASN A 82 19.14 10.95 10.03
C ASN A 82 19.09 9.59 10.73
N PHE A 83 20.03 8.73 10.37
CA PHE A 83 20.22 7.39 10.95
C PHE A 83 20.30 7.44 12.48
N GLY A 84 21.19 8.30 13.02
CA GLY A 84 21.42 8.38 14.47
C GLY A 84 20.17 8.84 15.22
N ALA A 85 19.45 9.82 14.69
CA ALA A 85 18.21 10.30 15.29
C ALA A 85 17.13 9.19 15.29
N SER A 86 16.96 8.46 14.19
CA SER A 86 16.02 7.37 14.10
C SER A 86 16.30 6.29 15.16
N ILE A 87 17.53 5.80 15.23
CA ILE A 87 17.94 4.78 16.22
C ILE A 87 17.77 5.27 17.65
N ARG A 88 18.15 6.53 17.93
CA ARG A 88 17.99 7.12 19.27
C ARG A 88 16.53 7.20 19.70
N VAL A 89 15.65 7.65 18.81
CA VAL A 89 14.20 7.72 19.09
C VAL A 89 13.64 6.34 19.35
N VAL A 90 13.98 5.33 18.53
CA VAL A 90 13.54 3.94 18.73
C VAL A 90 14.01 3.41 20.09
N ALA A 91 15.29 3.64 20.46
CA ALA A 91 15.83 3.22 21.75
C ALA A 91 15.05 3.85 22.92
N LEU A 92 14.77 5.17 22.85
CA LEU A 92 14.02 5.86 23.88
C LEU A 92 12.57 5.34 24.00
N LEU A 93 11.92 5.06 22.88
CA LEU A 93 10.57 4.47 22.87
C LEU A 93 10.56 3.08 23.52
N LYS A 94 11.58 2.24 23.24
CA LYS A 94 11.75 0.92 23.88
C LYS A 94 12.00 1.06 25.38
N GLN A 95 12.83 2.01 25.82
CA GLN A 95 13.06 2.30 27.26
C GLN A 95 11.76 2.72 27.95
N LYS A 96 10.91 3.49 27.26
CA LYS A 96 9.58 3.91 27.76
C LYS A 96 8.51 2.81 27.62
N LYS A 97 8.91 1.61 27.20
CA LYS A 97 8.04 0.42 27.06
C LYS A 97 6.85 0.60 26.13
N VAL A 98 7.01 1.41 25.09
CA VAL A 98 6.02 1.52 24.01
C VAL A 98 5.88 0.14 23.36
N GLN A 99 4.65 -0.37 23.24
CA GLN A 99 4.40 -1.74 22.80
C GLN A 99 4.51 -1.89 21.28
N HIS A 100 3.84 -1.01 20.55
CA HIS A 100 3.71 -1.09 19.10
C HIS A 100 4.53 0.01 18.44
N ILE A 101 5.73 -0.36 17.98
CA ILE A 101 6.67 0.58 17.32
C ILE A 101 6.91 0.10 15.90
N TYR A 102 6.63 0.97 14.93
CA TYR A 102 7.04 0.82 13.54
C TYR A 102 8.18 1.79 13.27
N ALA A 103 9.17 1.39 12.49
CA ALA A 103 10.26 2.29 12.13
C ALA A 103 10.64 2.14 10.65
N ARG A 104 10.91 3.29 10.01
CA ARG A 104 11.39 3.34 8.63
C ARG A 104 12.89 3.04 8.60
N ALA A 105 13.28 2.05 7.81
CA ALA A 105 14.66 1.79 7.46
C ALA A 105 15.07 2.65 6.25
N ILE A 106 16.26 3.25 6.31
CA ILE A 106 16.83 4.09 5.26
C ILE A 106 17.61 3.22 4.26
N ASP A 107 18.31 2.23 4.77
CA ASP A 107 19.16 1.30 4.02
C ASP A 107 19.26 -0.05 4.75
N ALA A 108 20.01 -0.98 4.16
CA ALA A 108 20.19 -2.33 4.70
C ALA A 108 20.92 -2.35 6.07
N VAL A 109 21.85 -1.44 6.32
CA VAL A 109 22.56 -1.34 7.59
C VAL A 109 21.61 -0.84 8.68
N HIS A 110 20.84 0.21 8.38
CA HIS A 110 19.83 0.73 9.29
C HIS A 110 18.79 -0.33 9.62
N ARG A 111 18.31 -1.07 8.61
CA ARG A 111 17.41 -2.20 8.80
C ARG A 111 17.95 -3.23 9.78
N SER A 112 19.20 -3.67 9.61
CA SER A 112 19.84 -4.65 10.49
C SER A 112 19.92 -4.17 11.94
N VAL A 113 20.16 -2.86 12.15
CA VAL A 113 20.16 -2.27 13.51
C VAL A 113 18.74 -2.23 14.08
N LEU A 114 17.73 -1.86 13.27
CA LEU A 114 16.34 -1.85 13.71
C LEU A 114 15.80 -3.26 14.03
N GLU A 115 16.23 -4.28 13.29
CA GLU A 115 15.90 -5.69 13.57
C GLU A 115 16.35 -6.13 14.98
N ALA A 116 17.48 -5.63 15.46
CA ALA A 116 17.96 -5.92 16.81
C ALA A 116 17.08 -5.33 17.93
N PHE A 117 16.21 -4.37 17.63
CA PHE A 117 15.24 -3.82 18.59
C PHE A 117 13.95 -4.64 18.69
N GLU A 118 13.78 -5.68 17.88
CA GLU A 118 12.57 -6.50 17.85
C GLU A 118 11.30 -5.65 17.73
N LEU A 119 11.26 -4.79 16.72
CA LEU A 119 10.11 -3.93 16.43
C LEU A 119 8.99 -4.74 15.80
N GLU A 120 7.76 -4.31 16.00
CA GLU A 120 6.60 -4.98 15.37
C GLU A 120 6.69 -4.91 13.84
N ARG A 121 7.16 -3.78 13.29
CA ARG A 121 7.34 -3.63 11.84
C ARG A 121 8.49 -2.69 11.48
N ILE A 122 9.25 -3.10 10.47
CA ILE A 122 10.21 -2.25 9.79
C ILE A 122 9.64 -1.90 8.42
N LEU A 123 9.59 -0.60 8.12
CA LEU A 123 9.03 -0.04 6.89
C LEU A 123 10.16 0.26 5.92
N THR A 124 9.97 -0.12 4.64
CA THR A 124 10.94 0.08 3.55
C THR A 124 10.27 0.73 2.35
N PRO A 125 9.73 1.96 2.49
CA PRO A 125 8.89 2.56 1.45
C PRO A 125 9.58 2.72 0.10
N GLU A 126 10.88 2.98 0.07
CA GLU A 126 11.65 3.09 -1.17
C GLU A 126 11.78 1.74 -1.88
N GLU A 127 12.05 0.67 -1.13
CA GLU A 127 12.13 -0.68 -1.68
C GLU A 127 10.75 -1.14 -2.20
N ASP A 128 9.69 -0.84 -1.45
CA ASP A 128 8.33 -1.23 -1.81
C ASP A 128 7.86 -0.48 -3.06
N ALA A 129 8.15 0.83 -3.17
CA ALA A 129 7.87 1.64 -4.35
C ALA A 129 8.67 1.16 -5.57
N ALA A 130 9.97 0.86 -5.39
CA ALA A 130 10.82 0.34 -6.47
C ALA A 130 10.34 -1.02 -6.97
N ARG A 131 9.97 -1.92 -6.06
CA ARG A 131 9.39 -3.24 -6.44
C ARG A 131 8.07 -3.07 -7.21
N GLY A 132 7.20 -2.16 -6.76
CA GLY A 132 5.97 -1.84 -7.46
C GLY A 132 6.22 -1.35 -8.90
N LEU A 133 7.18 -0.45 -9.07
CA LEU A 133 7.56 0.03 -10.40
C LEU A 133 8.17 -1.06 -11.28
N VAL A 134 9.06 -1.90 -10.73
CA VAL A 134 9.61 -3.06 -11.47
C VAL A 134 8.50 -3.98 -11.96
N GLN A 135 7.51 -4.29 -11.12
CA GLN A 135 6.36 -5.10 -11.53
C GLN A 135 5.59 -4.45 -12.68
N LEU A 136 5.33 -3.14 -12.58
CA LEU A 136 4.66 -2.39 -13.65
C LEU A 136 5.44 -2.40 -14.96
N LEU A 137 6.76 -2.26 -14.91
CA LEU A 137 7.63 -2.30 -16.09
C LEU A 137 7.71 -3.70 -16.72
N GLU A 138 7.73 -4.74 -15.89
CA GLU A 138 7.83 -6.15 -16.36
C GLU A 138 6.51 -6.65 -16.94
N PHE A 139 5.38 -6.29 -16.35
CA PHE A 139 4.06 -6.74 -16.80
C PHE A 139 3.40 -5.79 -17.80
N GLY A 140 3.86 -4.53 -17.89
CA GLY A 140 3.29 -3.47 -18.73
C GLY A 140 2.40 -2.49 -17.97
N ALA A 141 2.31 -1.25 -18.47
CA ALA A 141 1.67 -0.13 -17.80
C ALA A 141 0.15 -0.29 -17.57
N ASP A 142 -0.50 -1.13 -18.38
CA ASP A 142 -1.94 -1.36 -18.32
C ASP A 142 -2.33 -2.52 -17.39
N MET A 143 -1.37 -3.05 -16.61
CA MET A 143 -1.57 -4.19 -15.72
C MET A 143 -1.43 -3.79 -14.26
N GLU A 144 -2.38 -4.22 -13.46
CA GLU A 144 -2.27 -4.16 -12.01
C GLU A 144 -1.79 -5.51 -11.47
N THR A 145 -0.75 -5.49 -10.66
CA THR A 145 -0.13 -6.72 -10.16
C THR A 145 -0.07 -6.72 -8.64
N PHE A 146 -0.36 -7.88 -8.06
CA PHE A 146 -0.17 -8.15 -6.65
C PHE A 146 0.71 -9.39 -6.49
N ARG A 147 1.86 -9.24 -5.84
CA ARG A 147 2.78 -10.36 -5.58
C ARG A 147 2.31 -11.13 -4.35
N VAL A 148 1.99 -12.40 -4.56
CA VAL A 148 1.54 -13.32 -3.48
C VAL A 148 2.72 -14.03 -2.83
N ALA A 149 3.71 -14.45 -3.64
CA ALA A 149 4.92 -15.15 -3.22
C ALA A 149 6.07 -14.81 -4.20
N PRO A 150 7.32 -15.22 -3.96
CA PRO A 150 8.45 -14.84 -4.82
C PRO A 150 8.21 -14.95 -6.33
N ASP A 151 7.53 -16.01 -6.78
CA ASP A 151 7.27 -16.27 -8.19
C ASP A 151 5.78 -16.24 -8.55
N TYR A 152 4.88 -15.98 -7.61
CA TYR A 152 3.44 -16.02 -7.81
C TYR A 152 2.81 -14.65 -7.73
N TYR A 153 1.94 -14.37 -8.70
CA TYR A 153 1.27 -13.08 -8.86
C TYR A 153 -0.22 -13.25 -9.08
N VAL A 154 -0.98 -12.27 -8.62
CA VAL A 154 -2.31 -11.97 -9.15
C VAL A 154 -2.14 -10.78 -10.08
N VAL A 155 -2.57 -10.92 -11.32
CA VAL A 155 -2.45 -9.88 -12.36
C VAL A 155 -3.83 -9.57 -12.90
N LYS A 156 -4.16 -8.29 -12.95
CA LYS A 156 -5.34 -7.75 -13.62
C LYS A 156 -4.90 -7.12 -14.93
N PHE A 157 -5.52 -7.49 -16.04
CA PHE A 157 -5.21 -6.98 -17.37
C PHE A 157 -6.45 -6.95 -18.26
N THR A 158 -6.45 -6.06 -19.24
CA THR A 158 -7.49 -6.03 -20.28
C THR A 158 -7.39 -7.28 -21.16
N VAL A 159 -8.52 -7.88 -21.43
CA VAL A 159 -8.60 -9.07 -22.27
C VAL A 159 -8.03 -8.77 -23.66
N PRO A 160 -7.07 -9.57 -24.14
CA PRO A 160 -6.56 -9.43 -25.51
C PRO A 160 -7.64 -9.64 -26.56
N ASP A 161 -7.59 -8.86 -27.65
CA ASP A 161 -8.62 -8.83 -28.71
C ASP A 161 -8.94 -10.23 -29.28
N ARG A 162 -7.96 -11.11 -29.34
CA ARG A 162 -8.13 -12.49 -29.86
C ARG A 162 -9.13 -13.33 -29.05
N PHE A 163 -9.41 -12.97 -27.80
CA PHE A 163 -10.35 -13.69 -26.93
C PHE A 163 -11.75 -13.07 -26.90
N ILE A 164 -11.94 -11.94 -27.58
CA ILE A 164 -13.27 -11.31 -27.67
C ILE A 164 -14.22 -12.27 -28.42
N GLY A 165 -15.40 -12.50 -27.83
CA GLY A 165 -16.40 -13.42 -28.36
C GLY A 165 -16.24 -14.87 -27.92
N TYR A 166 -15.14 -15.24 -27.25
CA TYR A 166 -15.02 -16.55 -26.60
C TYR A 166 -15.86 -16.61 -25.33
N TYR A 167 -16.33 -17.78 -24.98
CA TYR A 167 -16.91 -18.00 -23.65
C TYR A 167 -15.79 -18.10 -22.61
N ALA A 168 -16.04 -17.60 -21.41
CA ALA A 168 -15.00 -17.55 -20.36
C ALA A 168 -14.47 -18.96 -19.99
N ASN A 169 -15.30 -19.99 -20.06
CA ASN A 169 -14.93 -21.40 -19.84
C ASN A 169 -14.09 -22.02 -20.99
N GLU A 170 -14.10 -21.39 -22.16
CA GLU A 170 -13.33 -21.87 -23.33
C GLU A 170 -11.89 -21.34 -23.35
N LEU A 171 -11.55 -20.34 -22.53
CA LEU A 171 -10.22 -19.72 -22.51
C LEU A 171 -9.09 -20.69 -22.15
N ASN A 172 -9.40 -21.80 -21.47
CA ASN A 172 -8.45 -22.85 -21.07
C ASN A 172 -7.12 -22.35 -20.49
N LEU A 173 -7.12 -21.16 -19.84
CA LEU A 173 -5.93 -20.49 -19.34
C LEU A 173 -5.11 -21.36 -18.39
N ASP A 174 -5.77 -22.18 -17.58
CA ASP A 174 -5.13 -23.10 -16.66
C ASP A 174 -4.39 -24.21 -17.40
N LYS A 175 -5.06 -24.87 -18.36
CA LYS A 175 -4.50 -26.01 -19.10
C LYS A 175 -3.36 -25.57 -20.05
N GLU A 176 -3.53 -24.44 -20.72
CA GLU A 176 -2.59 -23.99 -21.75
C GLU A 176 -1.40 -23.23 -21.15
N PHE A 177 -1.64 -22.39 -20.16
CA PHE A 177 -0.67 -21.45 -19.63
C PHE A 177 -0.36 -21.65 -18.14
N GLY A 178 -1.15 -22.44 -17.41
CA GLY A 178 -1.02 -22.57 -15.96
C GLY A 178 -1.54 -21.35 -15.19
N LEU A 179 -2.40 -20.54 -15.81
CA LEU A 179 -2.99 -19.34 -15.24
C LEU A 179 -4.40 -19.62 -14.75
N LYS A 180 -4.65 -19.50 -13.46
CA LYS A 180 -5.98 -19.63 -12.89
C LYS A 180 -6.73 -18.31 -12.98
N MET A 181 -7.83 -18.26 -13.71
CA MET A 181 -8.75 -17.13 -13.69
C MET A 181 -9.45 -17.04 -12.35
N LEU A 182 -9.37 -15.87 -11.70
CA LEU A 182 -10.01 -15.58 -10.42
C LEU A 182 -11.28 -14.76 -10.59
N ALA A 183 -11.29 -13.84 -11.54
CA ALA A 183 -12.45 -12.99 -11.83
C ALA A 183 -12.40 -12.47 -13.26
N LEU A 184 -13.59 -12.18 -13.79
CA LEU A 184 -13.79 -11.37 -14.98
C LEU A 184 -14.47 -10.07 -14.53
N LYS A 185 -13.97 -8.93 -15.01
CA LYS A 185 -14.57 -7.61 -14.78
C LYS A 185 -15.10 -7.08 -16.11
N ARG A 186 -16.37 -6.72 -16.13
CA ARG A 186 -17.03 -6.16 -17.33
C ARG A 186 -16.91 -4.64 -17.33
N ALA A 187 -16.53 -4.09 -18.48
CA ALA A 187 -16.54 -2.66 -18.73
C ALA A 187 -17.97 -2.16 -18.98
N GLU A 188 -18.43 -1.22 -18.17
CA GLU A 188 -19.70 -0.53 -18.36
C GLU A 188 -19.47 0.97 -18.52
N THR A 189 -20.07 1.56 -19.56
CA THR A 189 -20.03 3.00 -19.75
C THR A 189 -21.19 3.65 -19.03
N LEU A 190 -20.90 4.39 -17.99
CA LEU A 190 -21.86 5.13 -17.18
C LEU A 190 -21.75 6.63 -17.47
N LYS A 191 -22.78 7.38 -17.13
CA LYS A 191 -22.76 8.86 -17.17
C LYS A 191 -22.91 9.39 -15.76
N ASN A 192 -22.06 10.38 -15.42
CA ASN A 192 -22.21 11.09 -14.16
C ASN A 192 -23.37 12.11 -14.21
N CYS A 193 -23.62 12.78 -13.09
CA CYS A 193 -24.69 13.81 -12.98
C CYS A 193 -24.49 15.04 -13.92
N LEU A 194 -23.28 15.20 -14.46
CA LEU A 194 -22.95 16.26 -15.45
C LEU A 194 -23.03 15.77 -16.90
N GLY A 195 -23.48 14.52 -17.12
CA GLY A 195 -23.58 13.91 -18.46
C GLY A 195 -22.24 13.43 -19.05
N VAL A 196 -21.15 13.50 -18.30
CA VAL A 196 -19.83 13.01 -18.75
C VAL A 196 -19.79 11.49 -18.63
N SER A 197 -19.46 10.83 -19.75
CA SER A 197 -19.30 9.38 -19.78
C SER A 197 -17.99 8.94 -19.13
N TYR A 198 -18.03 7.90 -18.32
CA TYR A 198 -16.85 7.23 -17.76
C TYR A 198 -17.04 5.70 -17.79
N VAL A 199 -15.93 4.96 -17.83
CA VAL A 199 -15.95 3.50 -17.82
C VAL A 199 -15.74 3.01 -16.38
N GLN A 200 -16.67 2.15 -15.93
CA GLN A 200 -16.56 1.45 -14.66
C GLN A 200 -16.43 -0.06 -14.96
N HIS A 201 -15.58 -0.75 -14.21
CA HIS A 201 -15.42 -2.20 -14.34
C HIS A 201 -16.06 -2.90 -13.14
N ASN A 202 -17.12 -3.65 -13.39
CA ASN A 202 -17.84 -4.42 -12.38
C ASN A 202 -17.39 -5.87 -12.39
N VAL A 203 -17.17 -6.46 -11.21
CA VAL A 203 -16.83 -7.88 -11.10
C VAL A 203 -18.06 -8.71 -11.41
N LEU A 204 -17.95 -9.67 -12.33
CA LEU A 204 -18.97 -10.67 -12.56
C LEU A 204 -18.77 -11.78 -11.52
N ASN A 205 -19.67 -11.83 -10.53
CA ASN A 205 -19.63 -12.82 -9.43
C ASN A 205 -19.92 -14.25 -9.90
N GLU A 206 -20.74 -14.38 -10.92
CA GLU A 206 -21.00 -15.63 -11.62
C GLU A 206 -20.75 -15.39 -13.10
N LEU A 207 -19.94 -16.25 -13.70
CA LEU A 207 -19.77 -16.26 -15.15
C LEU A 207 -20.92 -17.12 -15.72
N PRO A 208 -21.93 -16.50 -16.32
CA PRO A 208 -22.97 -17.29 -16.98
C PRO A 208 -22.30 -18.17 -18.03
N GLU A 209 -22.70 -19.45 -18.11
CA GLU A 209 -22.11 -20.38 -19.08
C GLU A 209 -22.19 -19.87 -20.54
N ASN A 210 -23.11 -18.95 -20.80
CA ASN A 210 -23.39 -18.37 -22.11
C ASN A 210 -22.92 -16.91 -22.26
N ASP A 211 -22.11 -16.39 -21.35
CA ASP A 211 -21.62 -15.00 -21.43
C ASP A 211 -20.27 -14.94 -22.15
N GLN A 212 -20.23 -14.17 -23.24
CA GLN A 212 -19.04 -13.99 -24.06
C GLN A 212 -18.21 -12.82 -23.55
N ILE A 213 -16.90 -12.96 -23.66
CA ILE A 213 -15.94 -11.90 -23.39
C ILE A 213 -16.14 -10.75 -24.38
N GLN A 214 -16.19 -9.54 -23.84
CA GLN A 214 -16.41 -8.32 -24.60
C GLN A 214 -15.14 -7.45 -24.64
N ALA A 215 -15.07 -6.57 -25.63
CA ALA A 215 -14.01 -5.59 -25.71
C ALA A 215 -13.98 -4.71 -24.45
N GLY A 216 -12.81 -4.51 -23.87
CA GLY A 216 -12.61 -3.74 -22.64
C GLY A 216 -12.84 -4.52 -21.35
N ASP A 217 -13.30 -5.77 -21.39
CA ASP A 217 -13.35 -6.64 -20.23
C ASP A 217 -11.94 -6.82 -19.65
N GLN A 218 -11.84 -7.03 -18.34
CA GLN A 218 -10.59 -7.28 -17.64
C GLN A 218 -10.60 -8.66 -16.99
N LEU A 219 -9.51 -9.39 -17.14
CA LEU A 219 -9.26 -10.63 -16.43
C LEU A 219 -8.40 -10.38 -15.19
N VAL A 220 -8.73 -11.08 -14.12
CA VAL A 220 -7.89 -11.23 -12.93
C VAL A 220 -7.43 -12.67 -12.87
N CYS A 221 -6.13 -12.89 -13.04
CA CYS A 221 -5.55 -14.23 -13.09
C CYS A 221 -4.46 -14.40 -12.03
N TYR A 222 -4.33 -15.63 -11.53
CA TYR A 222 -3.27 -16.06 -10.62
C TYR A 222 -2.36 -17.06 -11.31
N GLY A 223 -1.05 -16.92 -11.13
CA GLY A 223 -0.06 -17.84 -11.67
C GLY A 223 1.36 -17.40 -11.38
N ARG A 224 2.33 -18.16 -11.89
CA ARG A 224 3.74 -17.80 -11.77
C ARG A 224 4.12 -16.78 -12.84
N TYR A 225 5.13 -15.99 -12.56
CA TYR A 225 5.65 -15.00 -13.52
C TYR A 225 5.92 -15.59 -14.90
N LYS A 226 6.59 -16.75 -14.97
CA LYS A 226 6.87 -17.46 -16.23
C LYS A 226 5.62 -17.90 -17.01
N ASP A 227 4.52 -18.18 -16.31
CA ASP A 227 3.26 -18.60 -16.91
C ASP A 227 2.59 -17.40 -17.59
N PHE A 228 2.65 -16.22 -16.97
CA PHE A 228 2.25 -14.96 -17.60
C PHE A 228 3.13 -14.60 -18.80
N GLN A 229 4.46 -14.76 -18.70
CA GLN A 229 5.35 -14.54 -19.84
C GLN A 229 5.02 -15.45 -21.03
N LYS A 230 4.70 -16.74 -20.76
CA LYS A 230 4.27 -17.69 -21.79
C LYS A 230 2.96 -17.24 -22.43
N PHE A 231 2.01 -16.77 -21.64
CA PHE A 231 0.74 -16.26 -22.12
C PHE A 231 0.95 -15.05 -23.04
N TRP A 232 1.72 -14.02 -22.60
CA TRP A 232 1.99 -12.82 -23.40
C TRP A 232 2.73 -13.11 -24.71
N LYS A 233 3.66 -14.07 -24.69
CA LYS A 233 4.38 -14.48 -25.93
C LYS A 233 3.50 -15.22 -26.93
N ALA A 234 2.38 -15.75 -26.51
CA ALA A 234 1.44 -16.47 -27.36
C ALA A 234 0.34 -15.56 -27.94
N LEU A 235 0.29 -14.29 -27.54
CA LEU A 235 -0.62 -13.27 -28.09
C LEU A 235 -0.13 -12.69 -29.37
#